data_9497d4a7638e80b89720ad59b7795f4a
#
_entry.id   9497d4a7638e80b89720ad59b7795f4a
#
_cell.length_a   1.000
_cell.length_b   1.000
_cell.length_c   1.000
_cell.angle_alpha   90.00
_cell.angle_beta   90.00
_cell.angle_gamma   90.00
#
_symmetry.space_group_name_H-M   'P 1'
#
loop_
_entity.id
_entity.type
_entity.pdbx_description
1 polymer ?
#
loop_
_entity_poly.entity_id
_entity_poly.type
_entity_poly.pdbx_seq_one_letter_code
_entity_poly.pdbx_strand_id
1 'polypeptide(L)'
;MANLTYADVIERETKYKTLADLSLGMNQLDNSKVMTTLVDLIDDSFISLLAEKWSVTGYDGAFIANSDNSKRSLIRVAIELHRYKGTPWSIREVCRRLGFGEIEIDEGLKARTYNHKFVQTIPLSDKWAYYAIRLNQPISNEQAAHLRKVLRNFTPARCTLAVLDYKSVAFLHNNKVRYNGTYNHGSN
;
A
#
# COMPACT_ATOMS: atom_id res chain seq x y z
N MET A 1 20.10 14.06 35.35
CA MET A 1 20.91 13.36 34.32
C MET A 1 22.06 12.69 35.06
N ALA A 2 22.17 11.36 34.98
CA ALA A 2 23.28 10.64 35.59
C ALA A 2 24.56 10.98 34.80
N ASN A 3 25.54 11.57 35.44
CA ASN A 3 26.88 11.74 34.88
C ASN A 3 27.49 10.34 34.71
N LEU A 4 27.72 9.94 33.49
CA LEU A 4 28.48 8.74 33.17
C LEU A 4 29.94 8.99 33.65
N THR A 5 30.33 8.34 34.73
CA THR A 5 31.74 8.25 35.16
C THR A 5 32.41 7.13 34.39
N TYR A 6 33.44 7.48 33.64
CA TYR A 6 34.21 6.48 32.90
C TYR A 6 35.10 5.67 33.85
N ALA A 7 35.32 4.43 33.51
CA ALA A 7 36.35 3.64 34.21
C ALA A 7 37.74 4.28 34.00
N ASP A 8 38.58 4.21 35.02
CA ASP A 8 39.95 4.79 35.03
C ASP A 8 40.81 4.47 33.80
N VAL A 9 40.60 3.28 33.21
CA VAL A 9 41.29 2.85 32.00
C VAL A 9 40.93 3.71 30.80
N ILE A 10 39.67 4.16 30.72
CA ILE A 10 39.15 5.00 29.63
C ILE A 10 39.59 6.46 29.83
N GLU A 11 39.66 6.94 31.09
CA GLU A 11 40.06 8.32 31.38
C GLU A 11 41.57 8.58 31.15
N ARG A 12 42.41 7.55 31.33
CA ARG A 12 43.86 7.68 31.17
C ARG A 12 44.30 7.90 29.72
N GLU A 13 43.60 7.35 28.77
CA GLU A 13 43.93 7.47 27.35
C GLU A 13 42.99 8.40 26.61
N THR A 14 43.55 9.48 26.06
CA THR A 14 42.76 10.50 25.30
C THR A 14 41.98 9.93 24.13
N LYS A 15 42.51 8.88 23.47
CA LYS A 15 41.83 8.19 22.36
C LYS A 15 40.53 7.48 22.79
N TYR A 16 40.59 6.81 23.95
CA TYR A 16 39.39 6.10 24.46
C TYR A 16 38.40 7.09 25.07
N LYS A 17 38.90 8.17 25.68
CA LYS A 17 38.06 9.25 26.21
C LYS A 17 37.26 9.94 25.09
N THR A 18 37.89 10.29 23.99
CA THR A 18 37.20 10.91 22.84
C THR A 18 36.18 9.98 22.20
N LEU A 19 36.44 8.66 22.12
CA LEU A 19 35.48 7.66 21.68
C LEU A 19 34.31 7.53 22.64
N ALA A 20 34.56 7.58 23.94
CA ALA A 20 33.52 7.52 24.96
C ALA A 20 32.66 8.80 24.96
N ASP A 21 33.29 9.98 24.77
CA ASP A 21 32.58 11.25 24.65
C ASP A 21 31.66 11.32 23.41
N LEU A 22 32.04 10.65 22.32
CA LEU A 22 31.16 10.49 21.16
C LEU A 22 29.86 9.75 21.51
N SER A 23 29.92 8.78 22.45
CA SER A 23 28.72 8.08 22.91
C SER A 23 27.74 8.99 23.68
N LEU A 24 28.23 10.05 24.33
CA LEU A 24 27.39 11.05 24.99
C LEU A 24 26.56 11.87 24.00
N GLY A 25 27.07 12.08 22.78
CA GLY A 25 26.33 12.71 21.70
C GLY A 25 25.09 11.93 21.29
N MET A 26 25.09 10.62 21.47
CA MET A 26 23.92 9.77 21.20
C MET A 26 22.76 10.06 22.16
N ASN A 27 23.01 10.53 23.38
CA ASN A 27 21.98 10.91 24.34
C ASN A 27 21.26 12.23 23.94
N GLN A 28 21.86 13.01 23.04
CA GLN A 28 21.28 14.25 22.53
C GLN A 28 20.42 14.02 21.29
N LEU A 29 20.48 12.81 20.69
CA LEU A 29 19.64 12.46 19.58
C LEU A 29 18.18 12.35 20.04
N ASP A 30 17.31 13.03 19.33
CA ASP A 30 15.87 12.91 19.53
C ASP A 30 15.41 11.53 19.08
N ASN A 31 15.43 10.57 20.01
CA ASN A 31 15.06 9.18 19.75
C ASN A 31 13.56 9.02 19.43
N SER A 32 12.74 10.06 19.68
CA SER A 32 11.31 10.02 19.34
C SER A 32 11.08 9.85 17.84
N LYS A 33 11.98 10.41 17.02
CA LYS A 33 11.95 10.28 15.56
C LYS A 33 12.41 8.91 15.05
N VAL A 34 13.14 8.17 15.88
CA VAL A 34 13.64 6.82 15.54
C VAL A 34 12.62 5.74 15.94
N MET A 35 11.65 6.06 16.78
CA MET A 35 10.59 5.13 17.17
C MET A 35 9.61 4.91 16.00
N THR A 36 10.04 4.13 15.04
CA THR A 36 9.30 3.80 13.80
C THR A 36 8.01 3.02 14.01
N THR A 37 7.71 2.63 15.23
CA THR A 37 6.44 1.98 15.61
C THR A 37 5.30 3.00 15.83
N LEU A 38 5.63 4.26 16.09
CA LEU A 38 4.67 5.33 16.32
C LEU A 38 4.43 6.11 15.03
N VAL A 39 3.81 5.47 14.06
CA VAL A 39 3.55 6.01 12.70
C VAL A 39 2.86 7.39 12.74
N ASP A 40 2.09 7.67 13.80
CA ASP A 40 1.32 8.91 13.93
C ASP A 40 2.14 10.11 14.40
N LEU A 41 3.23 9.85 15.11
CA LEU A 41 4.09 10.90 15.69
C LEU A 41 5.26 11.26 14.77
N ILE A 42 5.46 10.52 13.69
CA ILE A 42 6.57 10.72 12.77
C ILE A 42 6.22 11.84 11.79
N ASP A 43 7.20 12.71 11.54
CA ASP A 43 7.11 13.77 10.55
C ASP A 43 6.85 13.21 9.14
N ASP A 44 6.07 13.94 8.33
CA ASP A 44 5.69 13.53 6.97
C ASP A 44 6.89 13.28 6.07
N SER A 45 8.02 13.95 6.30
CA SER A 45 9.28 13.74 5.57
C SER A 45 9.83 12.31 5.70
N PHE A 46 9.51 11.59 6.78
CA PHE A 46 9.98 10.23 7.04
C PHE A 46 9.00 9.13 6.61
N ILE A 47 7.78 9.50 6.16
CA ILE A 47 6.77 8.51 5.74
C ILE A 47 7.29 7.63 4.60
N SER A 48 8.03 8.20 3.66
CA SER A 48 8.61 7.44 2.53
C SER A 48 9.61 6.38 2.99
N LEU A 49 10.47 6.73 3.94
CA LEU A 49 11.45 5.79 4.52
C LEU A 49 10.76 4.69 5.33
N LEU A 50 9.69 5.03 6.05
CA LEU A 50 8.89 4.04 6.76
C LEU A 50 8.17 3.09 5.81
N ALA A 51 7.60 3.61 4.73
CA ALA A 51 6.96 2.79 3.72
C ALA A 51 7.97 1.81 3.10
N GLU A 52 9.20 2.23 2.87
CA GLU A 52 10.28 1.36 2.41
C GLU A 52 10.63 0.28 3.44
N LYS A 53 10.82 0.67 4.71
CA LYS A 53 11.10 -0.27 5.80
C LYS A 53 10.03 -1.37 5.94
N TRP A 54 8.76 -1.02 5.75
CA TRP A 54 7.64 -1.95 5.86
C TRP A 54 7.25 -2.60 4.53
N SER A 55 8.04 -2.39 3.48
CA SER A 55 7.81 -2.93 2.13
C SER A 55 6.42 -2.58 1.56
N VAL A 56 5.94 -1.38 1.85
CA VAL A 56 4.68 -0.81 1.30
C VAL A 56 4.96 0.28 0.27
N THR A 57 6.20 0.35 -0.23
CA THR A 57 6.63 1.29 -1.27
C THR A 57 6.21 0.84 -2.66
N GLY A 58 6.09 1.79 -3.56
CA GLY A 58 5.85 1.52 -4.97
C GLY A 58 4.49 0.88 -5.21
N TYR A 59 4.51 -0.27 -5.86
CA TYR A 59 3.30 -1.01 -6.24
C TYR A 59 2.55 -1.67 -5.07
N ASP A 60 3.11 -1.66 -3.86
CA ASP A 60 2.41 -2.14 -2.66
C ASP A 60 1.46 -1.10 -2.05
N GLY A 61 1.25 0.03 -2.72
CA GLY A 61 0.14 0.94 -2.42
C GLY A 61 0.51 2.38 -2.12
N ALA A 62 1.73 2.70 -1.70
CA ALA A 62 2.12 4.07 -1.33
C ALA A 62 2.03 5.06 -2.51
N PHE A 63 2.22 4.60 -3.75
CA PHE A 63 2.11 5.43 -4.96
C PHE A 63 0.67 5.85 -5.30
N ILE A 64 -0.34 5.06 -4.86
CA ILE A 64 -1.74 5.34 -5.17
C ILE A 64 -2.42 6.13 -4.06
N ALA A 65 -1.81 6.13 -2.88
CA ALA A 65 -2.33 6.87 -1.74
C ALA A 65 -2.28 8.38 -2.03
N ASN A 66 -3.45 8.95 -2.29
CA ASN A 66 -3.60 10.37 -2.65
C ASN A 66 -3.31 11.33 -1.48
N SER A 67 -3.12 10.82 -0.27
CA SER A 67 -2.84 11.60 0.92
C SER A 67 -1.85 10.91 1.85
N ASP A 68 -1.11 11.70 2.64
CA ASP A 68 -0.19 11.17 3.64
C ASP A 68 -0.90 10.38 4.74
N ASN A 69 -2.15 10.71 5.03
CA ASN A 69 -3.00 9.94 5.93
C ASN A 69 -3.28 8.53 5.40
N SER A 70 -3.51 8.38 4.10
CA SER A 70 -3.68 7.06 3.47
C SER A 70 -2.39 6.25 3.50
N LYS A 71 -1.24 6.88 3.29
CA LYS A 71 0.08 6.24 3.43
C LYS A 71 0.32 5.76 4.84
N ARG A 72 0.06 6.60 5.86
CA ARG A 72 0.16 6.22 7.28
C ARG A 72 -0.75 5.04 7.62
N SER A 73 -1.98 5.05 7.11
CA SER A 73 -2.93 3.96 7.30
C SER A 73 -2.43 2.63 6.70
N LEU A 74 -1.81 2.66 5.51
CA LEU A 74 -1.20 1.47 4.90
C LEU A 74 -0.02 0.95 5.72
N ILE A 75 0.84 1.83 6.21
CA ILE A 75 2.00 1.43 7.03
C ILE A 75 1.55 0.76 8.33
N ARG A 76 0.49 1.29 9.00
CA ARG A 76 -0.04 0.68 10.22
C ARG A 76 -0.50 -0.76 10.03
N VAL A 77 -1.09 -1.04 8.88
CA VAL A 77 -1.68 -2.35 8.59
C VAL A 77 -0.75 -3.23 7.76
N ALA A 78 0.46 -2.73 7.46
CA ALA A 78 1.43 -3.44 6.62
C ALA A 78 1.70 -4.87 7.09
N ILE A 79 1.91 -5.07 8.39
CA ILE A 79 2.17 -6.40 8.98
C ILE A 79 0.99 -7.33 8.74
N GLU A 80 -0.23 -6.87 8.96
CA GLU A 80 -1.43 -7.68 8.72
C GLU A 80 -1.64 -7.96 7.24
N LEU A 81 -1.45 -6.95 6.38
CA LEU A 81 -1.54 -7.11 4.94
C LEU A 81 -0.56 -8.16 4.43
N HIS A 82 0.68 -8.13 4.92
CA HIS A 82 1.68 -9.12 4.55
C HIS A 82 1.37 -10.52 5.11
N ARG A 83 0.84 -10.60 6.33
CA ARG A 83 0.43 -11.86 6.96
C ARG A 83 -0.69 -12.57 6.19
N TYR A 84 -1.65 -11.78 5.70
CA TYR A 84 -2.82 -12.31 4.96
C TYR A 84 -2.69 -12.14 3.44
N LYS A 85 -1.48 -11.88 2.95
CA LYS A 85 -1.21 -11.76 1.52
C LYS A 85 -1.69 -13.01 0.77
N GLY A 86 -2.34 -12.83 -0.37
CA GLY A 86 -2.93 -13.93 -1.13
C GLY A 86 -4.33 -14.33 -0.71
N THR A 87 -4.99 -13.59 0.18
CA THR A 87 -6.38 -13.82 0.56
C THR A 87 -7.30 -12.75 0.00
N PRO A 88 -8.62 -13.05 -0.20
CA PRO A 88 -9.59 -12.02 -0.59
C PRO A 88 -9.69 -10.87 0.41
N TRP A 89 -9.40 -11.14 1.69
CA TRP A 89 -9.37 -10.12 2.73
C TRP A 89 -8.30 -9.07 2.46
N SER A 90 -7.07 -9.48 2.11
CA SER A 90 -5.97 -8.54 1.84
C SER A 90 -6.29 -7.65 0.63
N ILE A 91 -6.93 -8.20 -0.41
CA ILE A 91 -7.36 -7.45 -1.59
C ILE A 91 -8.39 -6.38 -1.21
N ARG A 92 -9.42 -6.74 -0.40
CA ARG A 92 -10.43 -5.79 0.08
C ARG A 92 -9.81 -4.70 0.95
N GLU A 93 -8.95 -5.08 1.87
CA GLU A 93 -8.33 -4.12 2.80
C GLU A 93 -7.40 -3.14 2.07
N VAL A 94 -6.61 -3.59 1.10
CA VAL A 94 -5.79 -2.73 0.25
C VAL A 94 -6.67 -1.72 -0.50
N CYS A 95 -7.73 -2.17 -1.16
CA CYS A 95 -8.63 -1.27 -1.89
C CYS A 95 -9.30 -0.26 -0.96
N ARG A 96 -9.73 -0.69 0.25
CA ARG A 96 -10.31 0.20 1.27
C ARG A 96 -9.30 1.27 1.70
N ARG A 97 -8.06 0.90 2.00
CA ARG A 97 -7.00 1.83 2.43
C ARG A 97 -6.54 2.79 1.34
N LEU A 98 -6.60 2.35 0.10
CA LEU A 98 -6.33 3.21 -1.06
C LEU A 98 -7.44 4.22 -1.35
N GLY A 99 -8.57 4.11 -0.64
CA GLY A 99 -9.70 5.04 -0.78
C GLY A 99 -10.75 4.60 -1.79
N PHE A 100 -10.66 3.37 -2.32
CA PHE A 100 -11.69 2.83 -3.25
C PHE A 100 -12.92 2.29 -2.53
N GLY A 101 -12.96 2.34 -1.18
CA GLY A 101 -14.09 1.87 -0.38
C GLY A 101 -14.26 0.36 -0.41
N GLU A 102 -15.51 -0.07 -0.21
CA GLU A 102 -15.83 -1.50 -0.25
C GLU A 102 -15.92 -1.98 -1.69
N ILE A 103 -15.35 -3.16 -1.92
CA ILE A 103 -15.31 -3.80 -3.24
C ILE A 103 -15.98 -5.17 -3.19
N GLU A 104 -16.57 -5.58 -4.31
CA GLU A 104 -17.00 -6.96 -4.51
C GLU A 104 -15.96 -7.72 -5.32
N ILE A 105 -15.67 -8.96 -4.90
CA ILE A 105 -14.72 -9.86 -5.59
C ILE A 105 -15.52 -11.05 -6.09
N ASP A 106 -15.51 -11.27 -7.41
CA ASP A 106 -16.09 -12.44 -8.06
C ASP A 106 -14.96 -13.43 -8.37
N GLU A 107 -14.90 -14.55 -7.64
CA GLU A 107 -13.89 -15.58 -7.81
C GLU A 107 -14.31 -16.60 -8.87
N GLY A 108 -13.39 -16.96 -9.74
CA GLY A 108 -13.60 -17.98 -10.75
C GLY A 108 -14.46 -17.56 -11.94
N LEU A 109 -14.82 -16.30 -12.06
CA LEU A 109 -15.65 -15.72 -13.15
C LEU A 109 -16.93 -16.52 -13.48
N LYS A 110 -17.46 -17.28 -12.52
CA LYS A 110 -18.62 -18.17 -12.71
C LYS A 110 -19.94 -17.47 -12.52
N ALA A 111 -19.98 -16.43 -11.66
CA ALA A 111 -21.22 -15.87 -11.17
C ALA A 111 -21.85 -14.86 -12.14
N ARG A 112 -21.09 -14.27 -13.06
CA ARG A 112 -21.58 -13.24 -13.98
C ARG A 112 -20.98 -13.34 -15.36
N THR A 113 -21.76 -12.95 -16.36
CA THR A 113 -21.29 -12.84 -17.75
C THR A 113 -20.59 -11.50 -17.92
N TYR A 114 -19.28 -11.52 -18.04
CA TYR A 114 -18.49 -10.33 -18.38
C TYR A 114 -18.33 -10.26 -19.90
N ASN A 115 -18.87 -9.22 -20.53
CA ASN A 115 -18.76 -8.96 -21.97
C ASN A 115 -17.38 -8.40 -22.37
N HIS A 116 -16.33 -8.81 -21.69
CA HIS A 116 -14.96 -8.39 -22.00
C HIS A 116 -14.30 -9.44 -22.93
N LYS A 117 -13.69 -8.98 -24.04
CA LYS A 117 -13.05 -9.88 -25.01
C LYS A 117 -12.08 -10.87 -24.37
N PHE A 118 -11.31 -10.39 -23.39
CA PHE A 118 -10.35 -11.22 -22.67
C PHE A 118 -11.02 -12.37 -21.90
N VAL A 119 -12.15 -12.11 -21.23
CA VAL A 119 -12.89 -13.12 -20.47
C VAL A 119 -13.48 -14.20 -21.38
N GLN A 120 -13.83 -13.85 -22.61
CA GLN A 120 -14.35 -14.78 -23.60
C GLN A 120 -13.29 -15.73 -24.14
N THR A 121 -12.01 -15.33 -24.12
CA THR A 121 -10.89 -16.15 -24.57
C THR A 121 -10.40 -17.16 -23.51
N ILE A 122 -10.82 -16.99 -22.25
CA ILE A 122 -10.38 -17.86 -21.15
C ILE A 122 -11.12 -19.21 -21.23
N PRO A 123 -10.42 -20.33 -21.31
CA PRO A 123 -11.02 -21.66 -21.24
C PRO A 123 -11.82 -21.86 -19.95
N LEU A 124 -12.88 -22.63 -20.02
CA LEU A 124 -13.75 -22.90 -18.85
C LEU A 124 -12.97 -23.58 -17.71
N SER A 125 -11.99 -24.42 -18.07
CA SER A 125 -11.09 -25.11 -17.14
C SER A 125 -10.26 -24.14 -16.31
N ASP A 126 -9.88 -22.99 -16.87
CA ASP A 126 -8.93 -22.07 -16.26
C ASP A 126 -9.63 -20.90 -15.53
N LYS A 127 -10.96 -20.76 -15.70
CA LYS A 127 -11.71 -19.67 -15.07
C LYS A 127 -11.59 -19.60 -13.55
N TRP A 128 -11.28 -20.71 -12.90
CA TRP A 128 -11.07 -20.74 -11.44
C TRP A 128 -9.87 -19.89 -10.99
N ALA A 129 -8.87 -19.72 -11.86
CA ALA A 129 -7.67 -18.94 -11.57
C ALA A 129 -7.86 -17.43 -11.82
N TYR A 130 -8.99 -17.05 -12.39
CA TYR A 130 -9.29 -15.65 -12.68
C TYR A 130 -10.33 -15.09 -11.75
N TYR A 131 -10.19 -13.83 -11.40
CA TYR A 131 -11.16 -13.11 -10.58
C TYR A 131 -11.45 -11.73 -11.18
N ALA A 132 -12.61 -11.20 -10.83
CA ALA A 132 -13.02 -9.84 -11.17
C ALA A 132 -13.25 -9.03 -9.91
N ILE A 133 -12.93 -7.75 -9.97
CA ILE A 133 -13.19 -6.79 -8.90
C ILE A 133 -14.20 -5.77 -9.41
N ARG A 134 -15.25 -5.54 -8.62
CA ARG A 134 -16.22 -4.48 -8.86
C ARG A 134 -15.98 -3.34 -7.88
N LEU A 135 -15.77 -2.15 -8.44
CA LEU A 135 -15.60 -0.91 -7.72
C LEU A 135 -16.93 -0.16 -7.64
N ASN A 136 -17.16 0.51 -6.52
CA ASN A 136 -18.35 1.31 -6.29
C ASN A 136 -18.14 2.80 -6.60
N GLN A 137 -16.97 3.17 -7.13
CA GLN A 137 -16.64 4.55 -7.49
C GLN A 137 -15.86 4.59 -8.81
N PRO A 138 -15.99 5.70 -9.57
CA PRO A 138 -15.28 5.87 -10.82
C PRO A 138 -13.79 6.01 -10.55
N ILE A 139 -12.99 5.39 -11.41
CA ILE A 139 -11.54 5.47 -11.32
C ILE A 139 -10.97 5.93 -12.66
N SER A 140 -9.87 6.68 -12.63
CA SER A 140 -9.17 7.07 -13.84
C SER A 140 -8.39 5.89 -14.45
N ASN A 141 -8.07 5.98 -15.73
CA ASN A 141 -7.30 4.94 -16.43
C ASN A 141 -5.92 4.73 -15.79
N GLU A 142 -5.29 5.79 -15.34
CA GLU A 142 -4.01 5.72 -14.61
C GLU A 142 -4.17 5.00 -13.28
N GLN A 143 -5.18 5.37 -12.50
CA GLN A 143 -5.49 4.71 -11.24
C GLN A 143 -5.82 3.23 -11.45
N ALA A 144 -6.55 2.87 -12.51
CA ALA A 144 -6.83 1.48 -12.86
C ALA A 144 -5.54 0.70 -13.17
N ALA A 145 -4.64 1.29 -13.95
CA ALA A 145 -3.36 0.67 -14.27
C ALA A 145 -2.49 0.48 -13.03
N HIS A 146 -2.44 1.48 -12.15
CA HIS A 146 -1.71 1.38 -10.88
C HIS A 146 -2.34 0.35 -9.94
N LEU A 147 -3.67 0.36 -9.79
CA LEU A 147 -4.39 -0.60 -8.96
C LEU A 147 -4.13 -2.05 -9.41
N ARG A 148 -4.10 -2.31 -10.72
CA ARG A 148 -3.73 -3.64 -11.26
C ARG A 148 -2.33 -4.08 -10.82
N LYS A 149 -1.36 -3.16 -10.83
CA LYS A 149 0.01 -3.46 -10.40
C LYS A 149 0.08 -3.79 -8.90
N VAL A 150 -0.61 -3.00 -8.07
CA VAL A 150 -0.69 -3.25 -6.63
C VAL A 150 -1.36 -4.58 -6.34
N LEU A 151 -2.53 -4.82 -6.92
CA LEU A 151 -3.27 -6.05 -6.70
C LEU A 151 -2.49 -7.29 -7.08
N ARG A 152 -1.65 -7.21 -8.11
CA ARG A 152 -0.76 -8.31 -8.50
C ARG A 152 0.18 -8.73 -7.38
N ASN A 153 0.61 -7.80 -6.53
CA ASN A 153 1.49 -8.11 -5.39
C ASN A 153 0.73 -8.78 -4.22
N PHE A 154 -0.57 -8.52 -4.09
CA PHE A 154 -1.40 -9.07 -3.02
C PHE A 154 -2.18 -10.33 -3.42
N THR A 155 -2.23 -10.62 -4.71
CA THR A 155 -2.94 -11.79 -5.25
C THR A 155 -2.07 -13.05 -5.11
N PRO A 156 -2.67 -14.24 -4.91
CA PRO A 156 -1.96 -15.51 -5.02
C PRO A 156 -1.30 -15.64 -6.38
N ALA A 157 -0.08 -16.22 -6.46
CA ALA A 157 0.65 -16.36 -7.70
C ALA A 157 -0.11 -17.12 -8.80
N ARG A 158 -1.06 -18.00 -8.40
CA ARG A 158 -1.92 -18.78 -9.31
C ARG A 158 -3.13 -18.03 -9.84
N CYS A 159 -3.47 -16.87 -9.24
CA CYS A 159 -4.66 -16.11 -9.58
C CYS A 159 -4.31 -14.85 -10.37
N THR A 160 -5.16 -14.50 -11.33
CA THR A 160 -4.97 -13.32 -12.16
C THR A 160 -6.23 -12.47 -12.19
N LEU A 161 -6.06 -11.16 -12.02
CA LEU A 161 -7.16 -10.21 -12.16
C LEU A 161 -7.55 -10.10 -13.64
N ALA A 162 -8.74 -10.56 -13.98
CA ALA A 162 -9.26 -10.50 -15.34
C ALA A 162 -9.92 -9.16 -15.65
N VAL A 163 -10.78 -8.66 -14.75
CA VAL A 163 -11.60 -7.47 -14.98
C VAL A 163 -11.65 -6.60 -13.75
N LEU A 164 -11.50 -5.28 -13.98
CA LEU A 164 -11.93 -4.23 -13.06
C LEU A 164 -13.24 -3.67 -13.61
N ASP A 165 -14.33 -3.94 -12.92
CA ASP A 165 -15.67 -3.52 -13.33
C ASP A 165 -16.14 -2.33 -12.48
N TYR A 166 -16.52 -1.24 -13.12
CA TYR A 166 -17.10 -0.04 -12.52
C TYR A 166 -18.31 0.46 -13.30
N LYS A 167 -18.99 -0.45 -14.04
CA LYS A 167 -20.18 -0.14 -14.86
C LYS A 167 -21.36 0.38 -14.07
N SER A 168 -21.48 -0.06 -12.82
CA SER A 168 -22.58 0.36 -11.94
C SER A 168 -22.38 1.76 -11.38
N VAL A 169 -21.24 2.37 -11.60
CA VAL A 169 -20.92 3.68 -11.06
C VAL A 169 -21.52 4.76 -11.97
N ALA A 170 -22.44 5.53 -11.43
CA ALA A 170 -22.99 6.68 -12.13
C ALA A 170 -21.94 7.79 -12.27
N PHE A 171 -21.63 8.15 -13.51
CA PHE A 171 -20.84 9.36 -13.78
C PHE A 171 -21.76 10.57 -13.60
N LEU A 172 -21.66 11.21 -12.43
CA LEU A 172 -22.40 12.43 -12.15
C LEU A 172 -21.78 13.61 -12.89
N HIS A 173 -22.60 14.43 -13.54
CA HIS A 173 -22.19 15.69 -14.16
C HIS A 173 -21.93 16.77 -13.10
N ASN A 174 -20.86 16.59 -12.31
CA ASN A 174 -20.48 17.48 -11.21
C ASN A 174 -19.13 18.17 -11.42
N ASN A 175 -18.68 18.30 -12.68
CA ASN A 175 -17.38 18.82 -13.10
C ASN A 175 -16.14 18.04 -12.61
N LYS A 176 -16.30 16.91 -11.91
CA LYS A 176 -15.18 16.07 -11.48
C LYS A 176 -14.69 15.14 -12.59
N VAL A 177 -15.59 14.69 -13.43
CA VAL A 177 -15.29 13.80 -14.58
C VAL A 177 -15.41 14.57 -15.87
N ARG A 178 -14.34 14.58 -16.67
CA ARG A 178 -14.30 15.25 -17.99
C ARG A 178 -14.17 14.22 -19.10
N TYR A 179 -14.82 14.47 -20.24
CA TYR A 179 -14.72 13.63 -21.46
C TYR A 179 -13.41 13.94 -22.23
N ASN A 180 -12.27 13.75 -21.60
CA ASN A 180 -10.94 13.99 -22.14
C ASN A 180 -10.10 12.72 -22.32
N GLY A 181 -10.73 11.55 -22.23
CA GLY A 181 -10.05 10.25 -22.29
C GLY A 181 -9.41 9.78 -20.98
N THR A 182 -9.53 10.55 -19.88
CA THR A 182 -8.96 10.18 -18.58
C THR A 182 -9.74 9.04 -17.92
N TYR A 183 -11.04 8.91 -18.24
CA TYR A 183 -11.93 7.90 -17.68
C TYR A 183 -12.51 7.03 -18.77
N ASN A 184 -12.59 5.73 -18.52
CA ASN A 184 -13.34 4.80 -19.36
C ASN A 184 -14.74 4.59 -18.81
N HIS A 185 -15.71 4.39 -19.71
CA HIS A 185 -17.07 4.01 -19.35
C HIS A 185 -17.14 2.48 -19.27
N GLY A 186 -17.16 1.95 -18.05
CA GLY A 186 -17.54 0.56 -17.83
C GLY A 186 -16.49 -0.34 -17.21
N SER A 187 -15.64 -0.96 -17.98
CA SER A 187 -14.66 -1.93 -17.47
C SER A 187 -13.30 -1.76 -18.15
N ASN A 188 -12.26 -2.09 -17.44
CA ASN A 188 -10.90 -2.11 -17.93
C ASN A 188 -10.24 -3.47 -17.63
#